data_2f3dc2a46794420c053807c287c3c309
#
_entry.id   2f3dc2a46794420c053807c287c3c309
#
_cell.length_a   1.000
_cell.length_b   1.000
_cell.length_c   1.000
_cell.angle_alpha   90.00
_cell.angle_beta   90.00
_cell.angle_gamma   90.00
#
_symmetry.space_group_name_H-M   'P 1'
#
loop_
_entity.id
_entity.type
_entity.pdbx_description
1 polymer ?
#
loop_
_entity_poly.entity_id
_entity_poly.type
_entity_poly.pdbx_seq_one_letter_code
_entity_poly.pdbx_strand_id
1 'polypeptide(L)'
;TGGPGVGKTTIVRAIVALMSAKMRRVALAAPTGRAAKRLGESTGAVAMTLHRLLEFQPRTQSFARGAHDPLPADAVVVDEMSMVDTELFRALVAAMPVSAQLVLVGDVDQLPSVGPGAVLSDVIASGCATVVELTEIFRQAAASKIVVSAHRINRGELPDLDSAPGGDSDFYFISRE
;
A
#
# COMPACT_ATOMS: atom_id res chain seq x y z
N THR A 1 -4.23 2.90 -6.93
CA THR A 1 -3.93 1.46 -7.00
C THR A 1 -3.05 1.13 -8.20
N GLY A 2 -2.61 -0.13 -8.34
CA GLY A 2 -1.85 -0.66 -9.46
C GLY A 2 -0.93 -1.80 -9.06
N GLY A 3 -0.53 -2.62 -10.02
CA GLY A 3 0.30 -3.81 -9.84
C GLY A 3 1.76 -3.52 -9.46
N PRO A 4 2.62 -4.52 -9.46
CA PRO A 4 4.04 -4.35 -9.19
C PRO A 4 4.72 -3.57 -10.34
N GLY A 5 5.70 -2.72 -9.99
CA GLY A 5 6.52 -2.00 -10.97
C GLY A 5 5.88 -0.79 -11.66
N VAL A 6 4.64 -0.40 -11.31
CA VAL A 6 3.93 0.74 -11.93
C VAL A 6 4.25 2.10 -11.29
N GLY A 7 5.15 2.16 -10.31
CA GLY A 7 5.62 3.43 -9.75
C GLY A 7 4.82 3.98 -8.58
N LYS A 8 4.01 3.18 -7.87
CA LYS A 8 3.28 3.61 -6.67
C LYS A 8 4.14 4.41 -5.70
N THR A 9 5.31 3.91 -5.35
CA THR A 9 6.26 4.57 -4.43
C THR A 9 6.72 5.94 -4.93
N THR A 10 6.91 6.10 -6.25
CA THR A 10 7.30 7.39 -6.86
C THR A 10 6.19 8.43 -6.71
N ILE A 11 4.94 8.01 -6.95
CA ILE A 11 3.76 8.87 -6.78
C ILE A 11 3.60 9.26 -5.30
N VAL A 12 3.73 8.30 -4.36
CA VAL A 12 3.66 8.59 -2.92
C VAL A 12 4.71 9.63 -2.52
N ARG A 13 5.96 9.47 -2.98
CA ARG A 13 7.02 10.45 -2.73
C ARG A 13 6.66 11.85 -3.25
N ALA A 14 6.10 11.94 -4.45
CA ALA A 14 5.67 13.21 -5.03
C ALA A 14 4.53 13.85 -4.23
N ILE A 15 3.52 13.06 -3.82
CA ILE A 15 2.40 13.52 -2.98
C ILE A 15 2.93 14.07 -1.66
N VAL A 16 3.79 13.33 -0.96
CA VAL A 16 4.39 13.74 0.32
C VAL A 16 5.17 15.04 0.16
N ALA A 17 6.00 15.15 -0.88
CA ALA A 17 6.77 16.36 -1.16
C ALA A 17 5.87 17.58 -1.41
N LEU A 18 4.82 17.43 -2.21
CA LEU A 18 3.85 18.50 -2.50
C LEU A 18 3.08 18.94 -1.25
N MET A 19 2.64 18.00 -0.42
CA MET A 19 1.92 18.30 0.82
C MET A 19 2.83 19.00 1.83
N SER A 20 4.06 18.51 1.98
CA SER A 20 5.06 19.12 2.89
C SER A 20 5.44 20.53 2.44
N ALA A 21 5.57 20.77 1.14
CA ALA A 21 5.82 22.11 0.60
C ALA A 21 4.67 23.10 0.90
N LYS A 22 3.45 22.61 1.09
CA LYS A 22 2.29 23.39 1.54
C LYS A 22 2.18 23.50 3.06
N MET A 23 3.24 23.19 3.80
CA MET A 23 3.30 23.22 5.26
C MET A 23 2.22 22.36 5.95
N ARG A 24 1.78 21.28 5.30
CA ARG A 24 0.81 20.35 5.88
C ARG A 24 1.52 19.28 6.73
N ARG A 25 0.91 18.94 7.84
CA ARG A 25 1.35 17.82 8.69
C ARG A 25 0.90 16.52 8.05
N VAL A 26 1.83 15.82 7.44
CA VAL A 26 1.57 14.53 6.75
C VAL A 26 2.01 13.40 7.65
N ALA A 27 1.08 12.51 8.00
CA ALA A 27 1.38 11.26 8.67
C ALA A 27 1.51 10.14 7.63
N LEU A 28 2.59 9.36 7.71
CA LEU A 28 2.86 8.24 6.83
C LEU A 28 2.75 6.94 7.60
N ALA A 29 1.96 6.00 7.09
CA ALA A 29 1.76 4.73 7.74
C ALA A 29 1.71 3.55 6.77
N ALA A 30 1.95 2.35 7.31
CA ALA A 30 1.77 1.09 6.62
C ALA A 30 1.33 0.01 7.62
N PRO A 31 0.75 -1.12 7.20
CA PRO A 31 0.29 -2.16 8.11
C PRO A 31 1.43 -2.88 8.85
N THR A 32 2.61 -2.98 8.25
CA THR A 32 3.75 -3.71 8.80
C THR A 32 4.97 -2.82 9.03
N GLY A 33 5.85 -3.20 9.97
CA GLY A 33 7.09 -2.48 10.24
C GLY A 33 8.04 -2.43 9.03
N ARG A 34 8.09 -3.51 8.23
CA ARG A 34 8.90 -3.57 7.01
C ARG A 34 8.38 -2.60 5.94
N ALA A 35 7.08 -2.54 5.74
CA ALA A 35 6.46 -1.62 4.80
C ALA A 35 6.64 -0.16 5.26
N ALA A 36 6.44 0.13 6.55
CA ALA A 36 6.66 1.45 7.12
C ALA A 36 8.12 1.93 6.94
N LYS A 37 9.09 1.04 7.18
CA LYS A 37 10.50 1.36 6.95
C LYS A 37 10.78 1.72 5.49
N ARG A 38 10.30 0.91 4.54
CA ARG A 38 10.44 1.18 3.10
C ARG A 38 9.78 2.50 2.68
N LEU A 39 8.58 2.77 3.20
CA LEU A 39 7.87 4.03 2.96
C LEU A 39 8.69 5.22 3.46
N GLY A 40 9.25 5.14 4.66
CA GLY A 40 10.12 6.18 5.22
C GLY A 40 11.38 6.41 4.40
N GLU A 41 12.09 5.33 4.03
CA GLU A 41 13.30 5.41 3.20
C GLU A 41 13.03 6.02 1.82
N SER A 42 11.90 5.66 1.20
CA SER A 42 11.54 6.15 -0.14
C SER A 42 11.10 7.61 -0.16
N THR A 43 10.44 8.06 0.90
CA THR A 43 9.91 9.44 1.00
C THR A 43 10.85 10.41 1.69
N GLY A 44 11.86 9.91 2.41
CA GLY A 44 12.72 10.73 3.26
C GLY A 44 12.02 11.28 4.51
N ALA A 45 10.84 10.76 4.86
CA ALA A 45 10.03 11.23 5.97
C ALA A 45 9.80 10.10 7.00
N VAL A 46 9.40 10.46 8.21
CA VAL A 46 9.10 9.47 9.26
C VAL A 46 7.80 8.74 8.91
N ALA A 47 7.89 7.43 8.77
CA ALA A 47 6.75 6.56 8.61
C ALA A 47 6.69 5.53 9.74
N MET A 48 5.49 5.09 10.11
CA MET A 48 5.28 4.15 11.19
C MET A 48 4.19 3.13 10.86
N THR A 49 4.01 2.11 11.69
CA THR A 49 2.90 1.19 11.50
C THR A 49 1.57 1.87 11.85
N LEU A 50 0.46 1.43 11.22
CA LEU A 50 -0.88 1.91 11.58
C LEU A 50 -1.18 1.72 13.06
N HIS A 51 -0.79 0.58 13.64
CA HIS A 51 -0.94 0.34 15.08
C HIS A 51 -0.22 1.38 15.94
N ARG A 52 0.99 1.79 15.53
CA ARG A 52 1.74 2.83 16.24
C ARG A 52 1.15 4.22 16.01
N LEU A 53 0.71 4.53 14.82
CA LEU A 53 0.05 5.79 14.49
C LEU A 53 -1.24 5.98 15.32
N LEU A 54 -2.01 4.91 15.46
CA LEU A 54 -3.27 4.88 16.20
C LEU A 54 -3.08 4.64 17.71
N GLU A 55 -1.84 4.50 18.18
CA GLU A 55 -1.48 4.25 19.59
C GLU A 55 -2.21 3.03 20.15
N PHE A 56 -2.02 1.87 19.50
CA PHE A 56 -2.60 0.61 19.97
C PHE A 56 -2.16 0.25 21.37
N GLN A 57 -3.12 -0.09 22.21
CA GLN A 57 -2.94 -0.47 23.61
C GLN A 57 -3.17 -1.98 23.79
N PRO A 58 -2.10 -2.79 23.94
CA PRO A 58 -2.23 -4.24 24.02
C PRO A 58 -3.05 -4.75 25.22
N ARG A 59 -3.06 -3.99 26.32
CA ARG A 59 -3.80 -4.39 27.55
C ARG A 59 -5.31 -4.34 27.36
N THR A 60 -5.80 -3.37 26.61
CA THR A 60 -7.24 -3.13 26.38
C THR A 60 -7.68 -3.58 25.00
N GLN A 61 -6.76 -4.02 24.15
CA GLN A 61 -7.00 -4.37 22.74
C GLN A 61 -7.73 -3.25 21.98
N SER A 62 -7.36 -1.99 22.26
CA SER A 62 -8.01 -0.80 21.69
C SER A 62 -6.97 0.20 21.19
N PHE A 63 -7.44 1.18 20.43
CA PHE A 63 -6.64 2.30 19.95
C PHE A 63 -6.94 3.54 20.79
N ALA A 64 -5.91 4.29 21.19
CA ALA A 64 -6.08 5.55 21.92
C ALA A 64 -6.58 6.66 20.98
N ARG A 65 -6.10 6.66 19.73
CA ARG A 65 -6.59 7.61 18.72
C ARG A 65 -7.96 7.19 18.20
N GLY A 66 -8.85 8.16 18.07
CA GLY A 66 -10.24 7.96 17.63
C GLY A 66 -11.00 9.28 17.52
N ALA A 67 -12.33 9.23 17.47
CA ALA A 67 -13.17 10.41 17.29
C ALA A 67 -13.00 11.48 18.38
N HIS A 68 -12.66 11.08 19.62
CA HIS A 68 -12.46 12.00 20.74
C HIS A 68 -11.02 12.54 20.83
N ASP A 69 -10.07 11.85 20.23
CA ASP A 69 -8.67 12.27 20.15
C ASP A 69 -8.13 11.93 18.74
N PRO A 70 -8.48 12.75 17.73
CA PRO A 70 -8.10 12.49 16.36
C PRO A 70 -6.60 12.68 16.12
N LEU A 71 -6.12 12.13 15.01
CA LEU A 71 -4.74 12.28 14.59
C LEU A 71 -4.38 13.75 14.38
N PRO A 72 -3.24 14.24 14.89
CA PRO A 72 -2.79 15.61 14.67
C PRO A 72 -2.17 15.77 13.27
N ALA A 73 -2.93 15.44 12.23
CA ALA A 73 -2.47 15.42 10.84
C ALA A 73 -3.45 16.13 9.90
N ASP A 74 -2.93 16.80 8.89
CA ASP A 74 -3.72 17.42 7.83
C ASP A 74 -3.88 16.47 6.63
N ALA A 75 -3.02 15.46 6.56
CA ALA A 75 -3.12 14.36 5.62
C ALA A 75 -2.53 13.08 6.22
N VAL A 76 -3.13 11.95 5.89
CA VAL A 76 -2.62 10.61 6.22
C VAL A 76 -2.44 9.84 4.92
N VAL A 77 -1.24 9.31 4.70
CA VAL A 77 -0.93 8.44 3.56
C VAL A 77 -0.67 7.04 4.10
N VAL A 78 -1.42 6.07 3.61
CA VAL A 78 -1.28 4.67 4.01
C VAL A 78 -0.86 3.85 2.78
N ASP A 79 0.28 3.20 2.88
CA ASP A 79 0.78 2.27 1.86
C ASP A 79 0.49 0.81 2.24
N GLU A 80 0.53 -0.09 1.26
CA GLU A 80 0.23 -1.53 1.39
C GLU A 80 -1.18 -1.80 1.95
N MET A 81 -2.17 -1.06 1.44
CA MET A 81 -3.56 -1.13 1.91
C MET A 81 -4.23 -2.50 1.72
N SER A 82 -3.75 -3.35 0.80
CA SER A 82 -4.24 -4.72 0.63
C SER A 82 -4.12 -5.57 1.91
N MET A 83 -3.15 -5.24 2.78
CA MET A 83 -2.91 -5.94 4.05
C MET A 83 -3.68 -5.35 5.24
N VAL A 84 -4.50 -4.33 5.04
CA VAL A 84 -5.29 -3.68 6.10
C VAL A 84 -6.67 -4.32 6.19
N ASP A 85 -7.02 -4.84 7.36
CA ASP A 85 -8.33 -5.42 7.63
C ASP A 85 -9.39 -4.37 8.00
N THR A 86 -10.63 -4.81 8.10
CA THR A 86 -11.77 -3.94 8.40
C THR A 86 -11.67 -3.26 9.76
N GLU A 87 -11.16 -3.95 10.79
CA GLU A 87 -11.06 -3.39 12.14
C GLU A 87 -10.03 -2.28 12.21
N LEU A 88 -8.85 -2.52 11.62
CA LEU A 88 -7.77 -1.53 11.56
C LEU A 88 -8.17 -0.32 10.70
N PHE A 89 -8.87 -0.55 9.59
CA PHE A 89 -9.37 0.53 8.75
C PHE A 89 -10.45 1.36 9.44
N ARG A 90 -11.39 0.71 10.13
CA ARG A 90 -12.41 1.38 10.96
C ARG A 90 -11.77 2.27 12.02
N ALA A 91 -10.74 1.77 12.70
CA ALA A 91 -10.01 2.54 13.70
C ALA A 91 -9.29 3.75 13.08
N LEU A 92 -8.68 3.57 11.90
CA LEU A 92 -8.05 4.66 11.16
C LEU A 92 -9.07 5.75 10.79
N VAL A 93 -10.19 5.36 10.19
CA VAL A 93 -11.23 6.32 9.77
C VAL A 93 -11.81 7.06 10.98
N ALA A 94 -12.04 6.37 12.10
CA ALA A 94 -12.51 7.00 13.34
C ALA A 94 -11.51 8.01 13.92
N ALA A 95 -10.23 7.84 13.68
CA ALA A 95 -9.17 8.74 14.14
C ALA A 95 -8.84 9.89 13.15
N MET A 96 -9.45 9.89 11.95
CA MET A 96 -9.22 10.95 10.97
C MET A 96 -9.89 12.25 11.39
N PRO A 97 -9.17 13.40 11.39
CA PRO A 97 -9.81 14.70 11.48
C PRO A 97 -10.73 14.93 10.28
N VAL A 98 -11.87 15.58 10.49
CA VAL A 98 -12.87 15.84 9.42
C VAL A 98 -12.28 16.59 8.21
N SER A 99 -11.32 17.48 8.46
CA SER A 99 -10.66 18.27 7.41
C SER A 99 -9.43 17.61 6.79
N ALA A 100 -9.01 16.46 7.31
CA ALA A 100 -7.81 15.81 6.84
C ALA A 100 -8.06 14.99 5.56
N GLN A 101 -7.04 14.92 4.71
CA GLN A 101 -7.05 14.09 3.51
C GLN A 101 -6.52 12.68 3.82
N LEU A 102 -7.20 11.67 3.32
CA LEU A 102 -6.77 10.28 3.39
C LEU A 102 -6.35 9.80 2.00
N VAL A 103 -5.12 9.34 1.88
CA VAL A 103 -4.57 8.74 0.66
C VAL A 103 -4.26 7.27 0.93
N LEU A 104 -4.94 6.40 0.22
CA LEU A 104 -4.77 4.94 0.32
C LEU A 104 -4.00 4.46 -0.89
N VAL A 105 -2.92 3.72 -0.66
CA VAL A 105 -2.06 3.17 -1.72
C VAL A 105 -1.95 1.67 -1.53
N GLY A 106 -2.10 0.91 -2.61
CA GLY A 106 -2.01 -0.53 -2.53
C GLY A 106 -2.18 -1.19 -3.89
N ASP A 107 -2.20 -2.50 -3.87
CA ASP A 107 -2.35 -3.35 -5.02
C ASP A 107 -3.48 -4.35 -4.72
N VAL A 108 -4.58 -4.27 -5.46
CA VAL A 108 -5.78 -5.11 -5.23
C VAL A 108 -5.55 -6.59 -5.54
N ASP A 109 -4.52 -6.87 -6.34
CA ASP A 109 -4.18 -8.23 -6.78
C ASP A 109 -3.17 -8.91 -5.84
N GLN A 110 -2.65 -8.18 -4.84
CA GLN A 110 -1.82 -8.77 -3.80
C GLN A 110 -2.66 -9.53 -2.77
N LEU A 111 -1.96 -10.37 -1.98
CA LEU A 111 -2.59 -11.13 -0.91
C LEU A 111 -3.36 -10.20 0.04
N PRO A 112 -4.61 -10.57 0.38
CA PRO A 112 -5.42 -9.79 1.30
C PRO A 112 -4.87 -9.83 2.73
N SER A 113 -5.48 -9.03 3.61
CA SER A 113 -5.20 -9.05 5.04
C SER A 113 -5.45 -10.44 5.65
N VAL A 114 -4.74 -10.75 6.74
CA VAL A 114 -5.01 -11.94 7.55
C VAL A 114 -6.30 -11.77 8.35
N GLY A 115 -6.62 -10.54 8.76
CA GLY A 115 -7.88 -10.19 9.41
C GLY A 115 -9.04 -10.09 8.41
N PRO A 116 -10.28 -9.89 8.91
CA PRO A 116 -11.48 -9.92 8.07
C PRO A 116 -11.57 -8.73 7.12
N GLY A 117 -12.08 -9.00 5.92
CA GLY A 117 -12.42 -8.01 4.90
C GLY A 117 -11.37 -7.80 3.82
N ALA A 118 -11.78 -7.17 2.72
CA ALA A 118 -10.96 -6.80 1.58
C ALA A 118 -11.04 -5.28 1.35
N VAL A 119 -10.63 -4.52 2.37
CA VAL A 119 -10.87 -3.07 2.50
C VAL A 119 -10.53 -2.28 1.23
N LEU A 120 -9.36 -2.51 0.63
CA LEU A 120 -8.96 -1.76 -0.57
C LEU A 120 -9.92 -1.99 -1.73
N SER A 121 -10.26 -3.25 -1.99
CA SER A 121 -11.22 -3.62 -3.05
C SER A 121 -12.62 -3.08 -2.76
N ASP A 122 -13.05 -3.16 -1.49
CA ASP A 122 -14.38 -2.69 -1.07
C ASP A 122 -14.51 -1.16 -1.21
N VAL A 123 -13.48 -0.40 -0.83
CA VAL A 123 -13.43 1.06 -0.99
C VAL A 123 -13.48 1.43 -2.47
N ILE A 124 -12.75 0.73 -3.33
CA ILE A 124 -12.78 0.96 -4.78
C ILE A 124 -14.17 0.65 -5.34
N ALA A 125 -14.72 -0.51 -5.01
CA ALA A 125 -16.03 -0.96 -5.51
C ALA A 125 -17.19 -0.08 -5.04
N SER A 126 -17.09 0.51 -3.85
CA SER A 126 -18.12 1.41 -3.29
C SER A 126 -18.27 2.73 -4.05
N GLY A 127 -17.25 3.15 -4.81
CA GLY A 127 -17.23 4.46 -5.49
C GLY A 127 -17.20 5.67 -4.56
N CYS A 128 -16.98 5.48 -3.25
CA CYS A 128 -16.96 6.58 -2.27
C CYS A 128 -15.66 7.40 -2.30
N ALA A 129 -14.63 6.94 -2.99
CA ALA A 129 -13.34 7.60 -3.11
C ALA A 129 -12.94 7.77 -4.57
N THR A 130 -12.17 8.82 -4.87
CA THR A 130 -11.55 8.96 -6.19
C THR A 130 -10.45 7.94 -6.33
N VAL A 131 -10.53 7.12 -7.38
CA VAL A 131 -9.56 6.06 -7.68
C VAL A 131 -8.69 6.47 -8.85
N VAL A 132 -7.38 6.32 -8.67
CA VAL A 132 -6.38 6.43 -9.75
C VAL A 132 -5.69 5.09 -9.87
N GLU A 133 -5.78 4.48 -11.03
CA GLU A 133 -5.12 3.23 -11.34
C GLU A 133 -3.87 3.48 -12.19
N LEU A 134 -2.73 2.96 -11.73
CA LEU A 134 -1.47 3.00 -12.45
C LEU A 134 -1.32 1.68 -13.22
N THR A 135 -1.33 1.78 -14.54
CA THR A 135 -1.31 0.60 -15.43
C THR A 135 0.01 0.43 -16.19
N GLU A 136 0.79 1.50 -16.30
CA GLU A 136 2.04 1.47 -17.04
C GLU A 136 3.20 0.89 -16.23
N ILE A 137 3.79 -0.18 -16.70
CA ILE A 137 4.98 -0.78 -16.10
C ILE A 137 6.21 0.05 -16.49
N PHE A 138 6.95 0.54 -15.50
CA PHE A 138 8.19 1.28 -15.79
C PHE A 138 9.22 0.41 -16.51
N ARG A 139 9.98 1.03 -17.42
CA ARG A 139 10.96 0.36 -18.29
C ARG A 139 11.92 -0.57 -17.55
N GLN A 140 12.41 -0.17 -16.37
CA GLN A 140 13.26 -1.00 -15.53
C GLN A 140 12.54 -2.22 -14.95
N ALA A 141 11.27 -2.09 -14.61
CA ALA A 141 10.44 -3.18 -14.10
C ALA A 141 9.97 -4.11 -15.26
N ALA A 142 9.84 -3.60 -16.47
CA ALA A 142 9.51 -4.40 -17.64
C ALA A 142 10.62 -5.38 -18.06
N ALA A 143 11.86 -5.17 -17.60
CA ALA A 143 12.96 -6.11 -17.78
C ALA A 143 12.91 -7.28 -16.79
N SER A 144 12.14 -7.18 -15.70
CA SER A 144 11.96 -8.24 -14.70
C SER A 144 10.91 -9.24 -15.18
N LYS A 145 11.31 -10.49 -15.37
CA LYS A 145 10.37 -11.58 -15.73
C LYS A 145 9.37 -11.85 -14.59
N ILE A 146 9.74 -11.64 -13.34
CA ILE A 146 8.82 -11.75 -12.19
C ILE A 146 7.68 -10.74 -12.33
N VAL A 147 7.98 -9.48 -12.62
CA VAL A 147 6.98 -8.42 -12.78
C VAL A 147 6.07 -8.70 -13.96
N VAL A 148 6.64 -9.02 -15.12
CA VAL A 148 5.88 -9.35 -16.34
C VAL A 148 4.99 -10.57 -16.11
N SER A 149 5.51 -11.64 -15.46
CA SER A 149 4.75 -12.84 -15.16
C SER A 149 3.59 -12.57 -14.20
N ALA A 150 3.80 -11.73 -13.17
CA ALA A 150 2.73 -11.33 -12.25
C ALA A 150 1.59 -10.62 -12.98
N HIS A 151 1.90 -9.67 -13.87
CA HIS A 151 0.88 -8.99 -14.68
C HIS A 151 0.15 -9.93 -15.66
N ARG A 152 0.84 -10.93 -16.23
CA ARG A 152 0.19 -11.95 -17.08
C ARG A 152 -0.77 -12.80 -16.28
N ILE A 153 -0.34 -13.30 -15.11
CA ILE A 153 -1.17 -14.12 -14.22
C ILE A 153 -2.43 -13.35 -13.78
N ASN A 154 -2.30 -12.08 -13.44
CA ASN A 154 -3.44 -11.23 -13.08
C ASN A 154 -4.47 -11.07 -14.23
N ARG A 155 -4.03 -11.16 -15.47
CA ARG A 155 -4.91 -11.16 -16.66
C ARG A 155 -5.44 -12.54 -17.01
N GLY A 156 -5.12 -13.59 -16.23
CA GLY A 156 -5.49 -14.97 -16.51
C GLY A 156 -4.63 -15.63 -17.58
N GLU A 157 -3.49 -15.03 -17.93
CA GLU A 157 -2.54 -15.56 -18.91
C GLU A 157 -1.47 -16.43 -18.22
N LEU A 158 -0.98 -17.47 -18.90
CA LEU A 158 0.15 -18.22 -18.40
C LEU A 158 1.44 -17.37 -18.46
N PRO A 159 2.30 -17.42 -17.43
CA PRO A 159 3.61 -16.80 -17.48
C PRO A 159 4.48 -17.49 -18.56
N ASP A 160 5.52 -16.80 -18.99
CA ASP A 160 6.52 -17.39 -19.85
C ASP A 160 7.36 -18.41 -19.04
N LEU A 161 7.17 -19.70 -19.33
CA LEU A 161 7.81 -20.80 -18.62
C LEU A 161 9.19 -21.16 -19.22
N ASP A 162 9.55 -20.58 -20.37
CA ASP A 162 10.83 -20.84 -21.04
C ASP A 162 11.97 -20.15 -20.31
N SER A 163 12.48 -20.83 -19.30
CA SER A 163 13.74 -20.47 -18.65
C SER A 163 14.88 -21.16 -19.38
N ALA A 164 15.56 -20.44 -20.28
CA ALA A 164 16.78 -20.96 -20.88
C ALA A 164 17.80 -21.23 -19.77
N PRO A 165 18.35 -22.45 -19.68
CA PRO A 165 19.40 -22.75 -18.71
C PRO A 165 20.61 -21.84 -18.97
N GLY A 166 20.98 -20.98 -18.00
CA GLY A 166 22.16 -20.13 -18.08
C GLY A 166 21.96 -18.67 -18.46
N GLY A 167 20.71 -18.19 -18.58
CA GLY A 167 20.42 -16.75 -18.73
C GLY A 167 20.27 -16.05 -17.38
N ASP A 168 20.59 -14.74 -17.32
CA ASP A 168 20.30 -13.85 -16.18
C ASP A 168 18.76 -13.63 -16.06
N SER A 169 18.04 -14.63 -15.53
CA SER A 169 16.59 -14.54 -15.32
C SER A 169 16.31 -14.46 -13.83
N ASP A 170 15.42 -13.54 -13.44
CA ASP A 170 14.90 -13.42 -12.09
C ASP A 170 13.66 -14.31 -11.83
N PHE A 171 13.20 -15.07 -12.86
CA PHE A 171 12.06 -15.98 -12.79
C PHE A 171 12.43 -17.35 -13.35
N TYR A 172 12.15 -18.40 -12.58
CA TYR A 172 12.38 -19.80 -12.96
C TYR A 172 11.15 -20.63 -12.68
N PHE A 173 10.73 -21.44 -13.66
CA PHE A 173 9.70 -22.45 -13.48
C PHE A 173 10.35 -23.81 -13.28
N ILE A 174 9.98 -24.48 -12.18
CA ILE A 174 10.46 -25.83 -11.87
C ILE A 174 9.25 -26.77 -11.90
N SER A 175 9.17 -27.60 -12.95
CA SER A 175 8.20 -28.69 -13.01
C SER A 175 8.60 -29.77 -12.01
N ARG A 176 7.67 -30.20 -11.14
CA ARG A 176 7.80 -31.42 -10.35
C ARG A 176 6.84 -32.44 -10.93
N GLU A 177 7.38 -33.59 -11.32
CA GLU A 177 6.62 -34.81 -11.61
C GLU A 177 6.03 -35.39 -10.32
#